data_6a90b24f319aa20459d35b958bb6b627
#
_entry.id   6a90b24f319aa20459d35b958bb6b627
#
_cell.length_a   1.000
_cell.length_b   1.000
_cell.length_c   1.000
_cell.angle_alpha   90.00
_cell.angle_beta   90.00
_cell.angle_gamma   90.00
#
_symmetry.space_group_name_H-M   'P 1'
#
loop_
_entity.id
_entity.type
_entity.pdbx_description
1 polymer ?
#
loop_
_entity_poly.entity_id
_entity_poly.type
_entity_poly.pdbx_seq_one_letter_code
_entity_poly.pdbx_strand_id
1 'polypeptide(L)'
;MANRGRLFATDLDARRLAPLHERLARSGASIVEIRIPRSRGHEPLAEIEGQADLVLVDAPCTGSGTWRRNPDAKWRVRPGALAERVKDQAEVLARAARLVKPGGRIAYITCSVLPEENDAAIEAFLARNPGFAALAPAGMLASEHGDFSLLARFATGRGLQLSPRRTGTDGFYLACVRRGD
;
A
#
# COMPACT_ATOMS: atom_id res chain seq x y z
N MET A 1 -12.97 -1.73 11.46
CA MET A 1 -12.89 -3.00 12.23
C MET A 1 -13.57 -2.91 13.61
N ALA A 2 -13.82 -1.73 14.16
CA ALA A 2 -14.46 -1.52 15.47
C ALA A 2 -13.85 -2.39 16.58
N ASN A 3 -12.53 -2.47 16.65
CA ASN A 3 -11.75 -3.32 17.57
C ASN A 3 -12.10 -4.82 17.51
N ARG A 4 -12.50 -5.34 16.34
CA ARG A 4 -12.76 -6.76 16.11
C ARG A 4 -11.74 -7.36 15.14
N GLY A 5 -11.32 -8.59 15.37
CA GLY A 5 -10.31 -9.27 14.57
C GLY A 5 -8.87 -8.96 15.04
N ARG A 6 -7.90 -9.14 14.15
CA ARG A 6 -6.47 -8.91 14.41
C ARG A 6 -5.91 -7.98 13.34
N LEU A 7 -5.05 -7.05 13.74
CA LEU A 7 -4.32 -6.16 12.84
C LEU A 7 -2.83 -6.24 13.17
N PHE A 8 -2.02 -6.57 12.19
CA PHE A 8 -0.58 -6.60 12.32
C PHE A 8 0.03 -5.35 11.69
N ALA A 9 0.90 -4.66 12.42
CA ALA A 9 1.66 -3.53 11.92
C ALA A 9 3.15 -3.88 11.87
N THR A 10 3.76 -3.72 10.70
CA THR A 10 5.19 -4.00 10.51
C THR A 10 5.85 -2.94 9.64
N ASP A 11 7.12 -2.66 9.89
CA ASP A 11 8.00 -1.85 9.05
C ASP A 11 9.41 -2.44 9.13
N LEU A 12 10.23 -2.26 8.09
CA LEU A 12 11.64 -2.67 8.11
C LEU A 12 12.47 -1.81 9.08
N ASP A 13 12.05 -0.57 9.31
CA ASP A 13 12.66 0.34 10.29
C ASP A 13 11.81 0.42 11.57
N ALA A 14 12.25 -0.25 12.61
CA ALA A 14 11.59 -0.27 13.93
C ALA A 14 11.31 1.14 14.49
N ARG A 15 12.15 2.13 14.15
CA ARG A 15 11.97 3.53 14.59
C ARG A 15 10.69 4.16 14.08
N ARG A 16 10.21 3.73 12.91
CA ARG A 16 8.93 4.19 12.34
C ARG A 16 7.74 3.65 13.09
N LEU A 17 7.88 2.52 13.76
CA LEU A 17 6.83 1.90 14.58
C LEU A 17 6.80 2.45 16.02
N ALA A 18 7.88 3.06 16.51
CA ALA A 18 7.94 3.57 17.88
C ALA A 18 6.80 4.54 18.26
N PRO A 19 6.41 5.53 17.40
CA PRO A 19 5.30 6.42 17.71
C PRO A 19 3.92 5.75 17.68
N LEU A 20 3.84 4.50 17.20
CA LEU A 20 2.56 3.80 17.07
C LEU A 20 1.94 3.48 18.41
N HIS A 21 2.74 3.16 19.44
CA HIS A 21 2.24 2.85 20.78
C HIS A 21 1.38 3.98 21.37
N GLU A 22 1.86 5.22 21.31
CA GLU A 22 1.09 6.38 21.77
C GLU A 22 -0.17 6.62 20.92
N ARG A 23 -0.07 6.42 19.60
CA ARG A 23 -1.21 6.57 18.69
C ARG A 23 -2.30 5.55 18.96
N LEU A 24 -1.92 4.30 19.24
CA LEU A 24 -2.85 3.23 19.59
C LEU A 24 -3.56 3.52 20.91
N ALA A 25 -2.81 3.95 21.93
CA ALA A 25 -3.38 4.35 23.21
C ALA A 25 -4.42 5.47 23.06
N ARG A 26 -4.08 6.52 22.28
CA ARG A 26 -5.01 7.66 22.06
C ARG A 26 -6.23 7.27 21.24
N SER A 27 -6.09 6.35 20.29
CA SER A 27 -7.20 5.93 19.42
C SER A 27 -8.09 4.86 20.04
N GLY A 28 -7.69 4.27 21.17
CA GLY A 28 -8.37 3.13 21.77
C GLY A 28 -8.32 1.86 20.92
N ALA A 29 -7.38 1.75 19.98
CA ALA A 29 -7.24 0.58 19.12
C ALA A 29 -6.51 -0.54 19.88
N SER A 30 -7.25 -1.60 20.23
CA SER A 30 -6.76 -2.71 21.08
C SER A 30 -6.37 -3.98 20.30
N ILE A 31 -6.67 -4.04 18.99
CA ILE A 31 -6.46 -5.23 18.16
C ILE A 31 -5.14 -5.23 17.39
N VAL A 32 -4.26 -4.25 17.63
CA VAL A 32 -3.04 -4.04 16.86
C VAL A 32 -1.86 -4.73 17.51
N GLU A 33 -1.24 -5.63 16.79
CA GLU A 33 0.00 -6.31 17.16
C GLU A 33 1.16 -5.74 16.32
N ILE A 34 2.14 -5.15 16.99
CA ILE A 34 3.34 -4.61 16.32
C ILE A 34 4.34 -5.76 16.15
N ARG A 35 4.79 -5.98 14.91
CA ARG A 35 5.72 -7.03 14.53
C ARG A 35 6.96 -6.42 13.90
N ILE A 36 8.11 -6.57 14.55
CA ILE A 36 9.40 -6.00 14.14
C ILE A 36 10.33 -7.12 13.67
N PRO A 37 10.98 -6.97 12.49
CA PRO A 37 12.02 -7.90 12.08
C PRO A 37 13.15 -7.95 13.12
N ARG A 38 13.53 -9.15 13.56
CA ARG A 38 14.61 -9.35 14.58
C ARG A 38 16.00 -9.26 13.95
N SER A 39 16.10 -9.53 12.66
CA SER A 39 17.35 -9.48 11.89
C SER A 39 17.05 -9.31 10.41
N ARG A 40 18.08 -9.03 9.61
CA ARG A 40 17.94 -8.99 8.15
C ARG A 40 17.48 -10.35 7.62
N GLY A 41 16.40 -10.36 6.82
CA GLY A 41 15.81 -11.59 6.27
C GLY A 41 14.81 -12.28 7.20
N HIS A 42 14.64 -11.84 8.44
CA HIS A 42 13.57 -12.36 9.30
C HIS A 42 12.21 -11.83 8.85
N GLU A 43 11.27 -12.74 8.58
CA GLU A 43 9.88 -12.41 8.25
C GLU A 43 9.02 -12.41 9.54
N PRO A 44 8.67 -11.23 10.06
CA PRO A 44 7.94 -11.14 11.34
C PRO A 44 6.48 -11.57 11.26
N LEU A 45 5.99 -11.87 10.06
CA LEU A 45 4.61 -12.28 9.79
C LEU A 45 4.52 -13.70 9.23
N ALA A 46 5.59 -14.51 9.33
CA ALA A 46 5.62 -15.87 8.76
C ALA A 46 4.46 -16.75 9.25
N GLU A 47 4.05 -16.58 10.52
CA GLU A 47 2.96 -17.38 11.12
C GLU A 47 1.56 -17.08 10.54
N ILE A 48 1.42 -16.00 9.77
CA ILE A 48 0.14 -15.63 9.15
C ILE A 48 0.17 -15.74 7.62
N GLU A 49 1.14 -16.41 7.05
CA GLU A 49 1.16 -16.67 5.60
C GLU A 49 -0.14 -17.32 5.13
N GLY A 50 -0.74 -16.77 4.07
CA GLY A 50 -2.00 -17.24 3.50
C GLY A 50 -3.24 -17.04 4.38
N GLN A 51 -3.19 -16.19 5.41
CA GLN A 51 -4.29 -16.01 6.35
C GLN A 51 -4.89 -14.60 6.36
N ALA A 52 -4.20 -13.61 5.82
CA ALA A 52 -4.67 -12.22 5.87
C ALA A 52 -5.85 -11.97 4.91
N ASP A 53 -6.95 -11.42 5.42
CA ASP A 53 -8.08 -10.96 4.61
C ASP A 53 -7.71 -9.78 3.73
N LEU A 54 -6.88 -8.89 4.28
CA LEU A 54 -6.39 -7.68 3.63
C LEU A 54 -4.94 -7.42 4.05
N VAL A 55 -4.08 -7.19 3.06
CA VAL A 55 -2.74 -6.66 3.26
C VAL A 55 -2.68 -5.25 2.70
N LEU A 56 -2.46 -4.25 3.56
CA LEU A 56 -2.26 -2.87 3.14
C LEU A 56 -0.75 -2.62 2.98
N VAL A 57 -0.36 -2.22 1.80
CA VAL A 57 1.03 -1.92 1.43
C VAL A 57 1.18 -0.42 1.22
N ASP A 58 1.74 0.28 2.21
CA ASP A 58 2.24 1.66 2.05
C ASP A 58 3.65 1.55 1.44
N ALA A 59 3.71 1.56 0.10
CA ALA A 59 4.89 1.16 -0.63
C ALA A 59 5.99 2.22 -0.60
N PRO A 60 7.26 1.83 -0.46
CA PRO A 60 8.38 2.75 -0.62
C PRO A 60 8.35 3.34 -2.03
N CYS A 61 8.37 4.66 -2.14
CA CYS A 61 8.28 5.35 -3.42
C CYS A 61 9.12 6.63 -3.43
N THR A 62 9.22 7.28 -4.59
CA THR A 62 9.98 8.55 -4.72
C THR A 62 9.34 9.70 -3.96
N GLY A 63 8.06 9.59 -3.58
CA GLY A 63 7.33 10.65 -2.91
C GLY A 63 6.97 11.83 -3.82
N SER A 64 7.02 11.64 -5.15
CA SER A 64 6.80 12.71 -6.14
C SER A 64 5.45 13.42 -5.98
N GLY A 65 4.43 12.73 -5.45
CA GLY A 65 3.12 13.30 -5.16
C GLY A 65 3.09 14.31 -4.01
N THR A 66 4.13 14.37 -3.18
CA THR A 66 4.21 15.27 -2.02
C THR A 66 5.03 16.53 -2.27
N TRP A 67 5.61 16.70 -3.46
CA TRP A 67 6.50 17.82 -3.77
C TRP A 67 5.84 19.19 -3.63
N ARG A 68 4.53 19.27 -3.72
CA ARG A 68 3.81 20.52 -3.42
C ARG A 68 4.03 20.97 -1.97
N ARG A 69 4.04 20.05 -1.01
CA ARG A 69 4.30 20.33 0.41
C ARG A 69 5.79 20.34 0.75
N ASN A 70 6.58 19.55 0.01
CA ASN A 70 8.01 19.36 0.22
C ASN A 70 8.76 19.66 -1.08
N PRO A 71 8.82 20.93 -1.53
CA PRO A 71 9.35 21.29 -2.86
C PRO A 71 10.83 21.00 -3.04
N ASP A 72 11.58 20.97 -1.95
CA ASP A 72 13.00 20.62 -1.93
C ASP A 72 13.26 19.11 -2.09
N ALA A 73 12.27 18.25 -1.83
CA ALA A 73 12.42 16.81 -1.95
C ALA A 73 12.76 16.37 -3.39
N LYS A 74 12.25 17.06 -4.41
CA LYS A 74 12.56 16.76 -5.82
C LYS A 74 14.05 16.89 -6.15
N TRP A 75 14.76 17.79 -5.48
CA TRP A 75 16.20 18.02 -5.69
C TRP A 75 17.08 16.99 -4.98
N ARG A 76 16.50 16.21 -4.07
CA ARG A 76 17.18 15.12 -3.34
C ARG A 76 17.06 13.77 -4.05
N VAL A 77 16.24 13.68 -5.10
CA VAL A 77 16.08 12.45 -5.89
C VAL A 77 17.38 12.20 -6.66
N ARG A 78 18.07 11.13 -6.32
CA ARG A 78 19.33 10.75 -6.96
C ARG A 78 19.07 10.02 -8.28
N PRO A 79 20.00 10.08 -9.24
CA PRO A 79 19.97 9.17 -10.39
C PRO A 79 19.82 7.72 -9.93
N GLY A 80 18.93 6.96 -10.57
CA GLY A 80 18.66 5.57 -10.19
C GLY A 80 17.64 5.37 -9.08
N ALA A 81 17.27 6.39 -8.30
CA ALA A 81 16.35 6.26 -7.18
C ALA A 81 14.99 5.67 -7.60
N LEU A 82 14.46 6.02 -8.78
CA LEU A 82 13.22 5.45 -9.29
C LEU A 82 13.35 3.92 -9.49
N ALA A 83 14.43 3.47 -10.11
CA ALA A 83 14.66 2.04 -10.34
C ALA A 83 14.80 1.26 -9.02
N GLU A 84 15.46 1.84 -8.01
CA GLU A 84 15.53 1.26 -6.67
C GLU A 84 14.13 1.14 -6.04
N ARG A 85 13.32 2.19 -6.10
CA ARG A 85 11.94 2.15 -5.56
C ARG A 85 11.06 1.13 -6.27
N VAL A 86 11.13 1.04 -7.60
CA VAL A 86 10.40 0.02 -8.38
C VAL A 86 10.79 -1.39 -7.93
N LYS A 87 12.07 -1.63 -7.66
CA LYS A 87 12.55 -2.91 -7.12
C LYS A 87 11.99 -3.16 -5.71
N ASP A 88 12.08 -2.18 -4.81
CA ASP A 88 11.54 -2.28 -3.44
C ASP A 88 10.02 -2.56 -3.48
N GLN A 89 9.28 -1.92 -4.38
CA GLN A 89 7.85 -2.11 -4.58
C GLN A 89 7.53 -3.54 -5.03
N ALA A 90 8.32 -4.10 -5.95
CA ALA A 90 8.15 -5.48 -6.37
C ALA A 90 8.39 -6.47 -5.19
N GLU A 91 9.38 -6.20 -4.33
CA GLU A 91 9.67 -7.02 -3.16
C GLU A 91 8.54 -6.98 -2.12
N VAL A 92 8.01 -5.78 -1.79
CA VAL A 92 6.91 -5.69 -0.83
C VAL A 92 5.61 -6.26 -1.35
N LEU A 93 5.31 -6.15 -2.66
CA LEU A 93 4.16 -6.79 -3.28
C LEU A 93 4.29 -8.32 -3.28
N ALA A 94 5.46 -8.86 -3.58
CA ALA A 94 5.72 -10.31 -3.50
C ALA A 94 5.54 -10.84 -2.07
N ARG A 95 5.98 -10.07 -1.08
CA ARG A 95 5.75 -10.37 0.34
C ARG A 95 4.26 -10.35 0.69
N ALA A 96 3.53 -9.33 0.26
CA ALA A 96 2.09 -9.22 0.47
C ALA A 96 1.32 -10.40 -0.14
N ALA A 97 1.74 -10.86 -1.32
CA ALA A 97 1.12 -12.00 -2.00
C ALA A 97 1.20 -13.30 -1.20
N ARG A 98 2.27 -13.50 -0.41
CA ARG A 98 2.39 -14.68 0.47
C ARG A 98 1.45 -14.60 1.67
N LEU A 99 1.21 -13.41 2.21
CA LEU A 99 0.43 -13.21 3.42
C LEU A 99 -1.07 -13.31 3.18
N VAL A 100 -1.56 -12.84 2.02
CA VAL A 100 -2.99 -12.78 1.73
C VAL A 100 -3.58 -14.17 1.46
N LYS A 101 -4.74 -14.46 2.06
CA LYS A 101 -5.46 -15.73 1.85
C LYS A 101 -6.14 -15.80 0.47
N PRO A 102 -6.53 -16.99 0.00
CA PRO A 102 -7.46 -17.13 -1.14
C PRO A 102 -8.69 -16.24 -0.93
N GLY A 103 -9.18 -15.57 -1.98
CA GLY A 103 -10.27 -14.58 -1.90
C GLY A 103 -9.92 -13.27 -1.21
N GLY A 104 -8.76 -13.16 -0.55
CA GLY A 104 -8.29 -11.96 0.13
C GLY A 104 -7.76 -10.88 -0.83
N ARG A 105 -7.34 -9.75 -0.28
CA ARG A 105 -7.00 -8.55 -1.07
C ARG A 105 -5.66 -7.95 -0.65
N ILE A 106 -4.99 -7.30 -1.61
CA ILE A 106 -3.86 -6.41 -1.35
C ILE A 106 -4.28 -5.01 -1.77
N ALA A 107 -4.20 -4.05 -0.85
CA ALA A 107 -4.34 -2.61 -1.14
C ALA A 107 -2.92 -2.03 -1.25
N TYR A 108 -2.55 -1.58 -2.45
CA TYR A 108 -1.26 -0.98 -2.76
C TYR A 108 -1.41 0.53 -2.83
N ILE A 109 -0.59 1.25 -2.07
CA ILE A 109 -0.64 2.70 -1.95
C ILE A 109 0.76 3.27 -2.16
N THR A 110 0.86 4.35 -2.93
CA THR A 110 2.05 5.19 -3.03
C THR A 110 1.69 6.66 -2.87
N CYS A 111 2.62 7.47 -2.39
CA CYS A 111 2.56 8.92 -2.51
C CYS A 111 3.33 9.40 -3.75
N SER A 112 3.14 8.72 -4.89
CA SER A 112 3.77 9.03 -6.17
C SER A 112 2.74 9.37 -7.24
N VAL A 113 3.16 10.17 -8.21
CA VAL A 113 2.43 10.44 -9.46
C VAL A 113 3.08 9.81 -10.68
N LEU A 114 4.16 9.05 -10.49
CA LEU A 114 4.91 8.41 -11.57
C LEU A 114 4.25 7.09 -11.97
N PRO A 115 3.94 6.91 -13.27
CA PRO A 115 3.31 5.68 -13.75
C PRO A 115 4.11 4.41 -13.45
N GLU A 116 5.44 4.51 -13.43
CA GLU A 116 6.37 3.42 -13.15
C GLU A 116 6.19 2.84 -11.73
N GLU A 117 5.85 3.71 -10.77
CA GLU A 117 5.60 3.34 -9.37
C GLU A 117 4.14 2.93 -9.11
N ASN A 118 3.24 3.17 -10.07
CA ASN A 118 1.80 3.06 -9.93
C ASN A 118 1.24 1.93 -10.83
N ASP A 119 0.60 2.26 -11.94
CA ASP A 119 -0.02 1.25 -12.83
C ASP A 119 1.00 0.22 -13.33
N ALA A 120 2.21 0.63 -13.71
CA ALA A 120 3.24 -0.28 -14.20
C ALA A 120 3.71 -1.27 -13.12
N ALA A 121 3.79 -0.85 -11.84
CA ALA A 121 4.12 -1.74 -10.73
C ALA A 121 3.05 -2.82 -10.54
N ILE A 122 1.77 -2.45 -10.62
CA ILE A 122 0.65 -3.40 -10.52
C ILE A 122 0.62 -4.34 -11.73
N GLU A 123 0.84 -3.85 -12.95
CA GLU A 123 0.91 -4.67 -14.15
C GLU A 123 2.03 -5.71 -14.08
N ALA A 124 3.21 -5.28 -13.64
CA ALA A 124 4.35 -6.18 -13.44
C ALA A 124 4.08 -7.23 -12.36
N PHE A 125 3.37 -6.86 -11.29
CA PHE A 125 2.93 -7.79 -10.25
C PHE A 125 1.96 -8.83 -10.80
N LEU A 126 0.91 -8.42 -11.51
CA LEU A 126 -0.10 -9.31 -12.08
C LEU A 126 0.49 -10.27 -13.11
N ALA A 127 1.42 -9.80 -13.94
CA ALA A 127 2.10 -10.64 -14.92
C ALA A 127 2.88 -11.80 -14.27
N ARG A 128 3.42 -11.60 -13.06
CA ARG A 128 4.16 -12.62 -12.29
C ARG A 128 3.27 -13.46 -11.38
N ASN A 129 2.03 -13.03 -11.15
CA ASN A 129 1.11 -13.65 -10.20
C ASN A 129 -0.26 -13.87 -10.86
N PRO A 130 -0.40 -14.85 -11.77
CA PRO A 130 -1.64 -15.08 -12.53
C PRO A 130 -2.85 -15.45 -11.67
N GLY A 131 -2.62 -15.84 -10.41
CA GLY A 131 -3.69 -16.06 -9.43
C GLY A 131 -4.27 -14.77 -8.81
N PHE A 132 -3.82 -13.58 -9.25
CA PHE A 132 -4.36 -12.30 -8.80
C PHE A 132 -5.02 -11.53 -9.94
N ALA A 133 -6.05 -10.76 -9.60
CA ALA A 133 -6.73 -9.86 -10.53
C ALA A 133 -6.88 -8.46 -9.91
N ALA A 134 -6.69 -7.41 -10.71
CA ALA A 134 -6.98 -6.05 -10.26
C ALA A 134 -8.50 -5.86 -10.09
N LEU A 135 -8.90 -5.21 -9.00
CA LEU A 135 -10.26 -4.76 -8.82
C LEU A 135 -10.49 -3.47 -9.59
N ALA A 136 -11.61 -3.39 -10.29
CA ALA A 136 -12.04 -2.13 -10.90
C ALA A 136 -12.24 -1.04 -9.82
N PRO A 137 -12.01 0.24 -10.13
CA PRO A 137 -12.16 1.35 -9.17
C PRO A 137 -13.52 1.36 -8.45
N ALA A 138 -14.60 1.06 -9.15
CA ALA A 138 -15.93 0.95 -8.54
C ALA A 138 -15.98 -0.14 -7.46
N GLY A 139 -15.33 -1.30 -7.69
CA GLY A 139 -15.25 -2.37 -6.70
C GLY A 139 -14.34 -2.07 -5.51
N MET A 140 -13.33 -1.20 -5.72
CA MET A 140 -12.47 -0.72 -4.62
C MET A 140 -13.21 0.27 -3.72
N LEU A 141 -14.11 1.05 -4.31
CA LEU A 141 -14.83 2.15 -3.65
C LEU A 141 -16.17 1.72 -3.06
N ALA A 142 -16.61 0.49 -3.32
CA ALA A 142 -17.83 -0.06 -2.72
C ALA A 142 -17.64 -0.17 -1.20
N SER A 143 -18.39 0.59 -0.45
CA SER A 143 -18.30 0.67 1.01
C SER A 143 -19.68 0.89 1.61
N GLU A 144 -19.95 0.19 2.72
CA GLU A 144 -21.13 0.43 3.55
C GLU A 144 -21.02 1.75 4.35
N HIS A 145 -19.85 2.37 4.39
CA HIS A 145 -19.53 3.51 5.25
C HIS A 145 -19.39 4.84 4.52
N GLY A 146 -19.71 4.90 3.23
CA GLY A 146 -19.66 6.13 2.46
C GLY A 146 -19.79 5.93 0.96
N ASP A 147 -20.27 6.97 0.27
CA ASP A 147 -20.30 7.02 -1.19
C ASP A 147 -19.01 7.63 -1.72
N PHE A 148 -18.14 6.79 -2.23
CA PHE A 148 -16.88 7.19 -2.87
C PHE A 148 -16.95 7.14 -4.40
N SER A 149 -18.16 7.02 -4.98
CA SER A 149 -18.35 6.89 -6.44
C SER A 149 -17.73 8.04 -7.23
N LEU A 150 -17.69 9.25 -6.65
CA LEU A 150 -17.04 10.41 -7.26
C LEU A 150 -15.55 10.21 -7.50
N LEU A 151 -14.88 9.34 -6.75
CA LEU A 151 -13.47 9.04 -6.94
C LEU A 151 -13.22 8.20 -8.19
N ALA A 152 -14.23 7.48 -8.70
CA ALA A 152 -14.11 6.67 -9.91
C ALA A 152 -13.66 7.49 -11.13
N ARG A 153 -13.95 8.80 -11.17
CA ARG A 153 -13.48 9.74 -12.23
C ARG A 153 -11.96 9.94 -12.23
N PHE A 154 -11.27 9.51 -11.18
CA PHE A 154 -9.81 9.56 -11.08
C PHE A 154 -9.15 8.21 -11.39
N ALA A 155 -9.93 7.28 -11.94
CA ALA A 155 -9.43 5.98 -12.35
C ALA A 155 -8.29 6.11 -13.36
N THR A 156 -7.37 5.16 -13.26
CA THR A 156 -6.30 4.87 -14.21
C THR A 156 -6.51 3.48 -14.82
N GLY A 157 -5.51 2.92 -15.46
CA GLY A 157 -5.59 1.56 -16.00
C GLY A 157 -5.77 0.47 -14.92
N ARG A 158 -5.20 0.68 -13.72
CA ARG A 158 -5.19 -0.34 -12.65
C ARG A 158 -5.62 0.17 -11.28
N GLY A 159 -5.84 1.49 -11.13
CA GLY A 159 -6.13 2.06 -9.81
C GLY A 159 -6.79 3.43 -9.89
N LEU A 160 -6.52 4.22 -8.86
CA LEU A 160 -6.97 5.61 -8.72
C LEU A 160 -5.74 6.50 -8.54
N GLN A 161 -5.64 7.59 -9.32
CA GLN A 161 -4.60 8.59 -9.18
C GLN A 161 -5.18 9.92 -8.71
N LEU A 162 -4.85 10.29 -7.48
CA LEU A 162 -5.12 11.61 -6.91
C LEU A 162 -3.94 12.55 -7.21
N SER A 163 -4.22 13.83 -7.37
CA SER A 163 -3.16 14.83 -7.56
C SER A 163 -3.65 16.23 -7.22
N PRO A 164 -2.73 17.19 -6.96
CA PRO A 164 -3.11 18.57 -6.65
C PRO A 164 -4.02 19.19 -7.71
N ARG A 165 -3.77 18.91 -8.99
CA ARG A 165 -4.58 19.44 -10.09
C ARG A 165 -5.97 18.81 -10.17
N ARG A 166 -6.07 17.49 -9.93
CA ARG A 166 -7.33 16.75 -10.16
C ARG A 166 -8.24 16.74 -8.95
N THR A 167 -7.65 16.71 -7.75
CA THR A 167 -8.37 16.46 -6.49
C THR A 167 -8.12 17.51 -5.41
N GLY A 168 -7.19 18.45 -5.62
CA GLY A 168 -6.79 19.42 -4.59
C GLY A 168 -5.97 18.81 -3.43
N THR A 169 -5.68 17.52 -3.50
CA THR A 169 -4.90 16.75 -2.50
C THR A 169 -3.44 16.62 -2.92
N ASP A 170 -2.62 16.03 -2.06
CA ASP A 170 -1.33 15.50 -2.53
C ASP A 170 -1.53 14.41 -3.59
N GLY A 171 -0.46 14.08 -4.31
CA GLY A 171 -0.46 12.97 -5.23
C GLY A 171 -0.44 11.65 -4.48
N PHE A 172 -1.48 10.84 -4.65
CA PHE A 172 -1.57 9.48 -4.14
C PHE A 172 -2.08 8.55 -5.22
N TYR A 173 -1.57 7.35 -5.21
CA TYR A 173 -2.10 6.26 -6.01
C TYR A 173 -2.63 5.16 -5.10
N LEU A 174 -3.74 4.55 -5.47
CA LEU A 174 -4.33 3.41 -4.80
C LEU A 174 -4.73 2.38 -5.84
N ALA A 175 -4.28 1.15 -5.67
CA ALA A 175 -4.78 -0.01 -6.40
C ALA A 175 -5.16 -1.11 -5.42
N CYS A 176 -6.11 -1.95 -5.82
CA CYS A 176 -6.48 -3.12 -5.07
C CYS A 176 -6.44 -4.34 -5.99
N VAL A 177 -5.76 -5.40 -5.55
CA VAL A 177 -5.74 -6.68 -6.25
C VAL A 177 -6.33 -7.75 -5.34
N ARG A 178 -7.10 -8.67 -5.92
CA ARG A 178 -7.71 -9.80 -5.22
C ARG A 178 -7.01 -11.10 -5.61
N ARG A 179 -6.71 -11.93 -4.65
CA ARG A 179 -6.28 -13.30 -4.87
C ARG A 179 -7.48 -14.16 -5.28
N GLY A 180 -7.34 -14.98 -6.30
CA GLY A 180 -8.33 -16.01 -6.63
C GLY A 180 -8.56 -16.99 -5.49
N ASP A 181 -9.66 -17.70 -5.56
CA ASP A 181 -10.05 -18.72 -4.58
C ASP A 181 -9.18 -19.97 -4.73
#